data_c28f7828ed71b1d70a90a49f9c50dba0
#
_entry.id   c28f7828ed71b1d70a90a49f9c50dba0
#
_cell.length_a   1.000
_cell.length_b   1.000
_cell.length_c   1.000
_cell.angle_alpha   90.00
_cell.angle_beta   90.00
_cell.angle_gamma   90.00
#
_symmetry.space_group_name_H-M   'P 1'
#
loop_
_entity.id
_entity.type
_entity.pdbx_description
1 polymer ?
#
loop_
_entity_poly.entity_id
_entity_poly.type
_entity_poly.pdbx_seq_one_letter_code
_entity_poly.pdbx_strand_id
1 'polypeptide(L)'
;MEKGIGIAAYGDESIDDEWFVYAFVLVDSRSNMFARLVQGIRKYVRQQAEIGLLSPKAAAAINDQLHERFLAHEYPEVWQRCIDDLRLALASNRGSWSLVSVRMAIPGGIATQRSRIQAYSTALIAFDEFWTRRGQPFGLKAQLDRVCLHTLPSGIDAMALRETRVSFNWDAASPRQQGTLIVADWLAGLVRRAQRHQLSPISHHRTAARFINDGRVRVRDRKWLHTAD
;
A
#
# COMPACT_ATOMS: atom_id res chain seq x y z
N MET A 1 -8.85 -3.05 -33.71
CA MET A 1 -7.76 -2.87 -32.72
C MET A 1 -8.40 -2.97 -31.33
N GLU A 2 -8.29 -4.12 -30.69
CA GLU A 2 -8.66 -4.24 -29.28
C GLU A 2 -7.73 -3.33 -28.49
N LYS A 3 -8.32 -2.34 -27.81
CA LYS A 3 -7.60 -1.52 -26.83
C LYS A 3 -7.17 -2.45 -25.71
N GLY A 4 -5.91 -2.87 -25.71
CA GLY A 4 -5.34 -3.71 -24.68
C GLY A 4 -5.72 -3.16 -23.30
N ILE A 5 -6.08 -4.06 -22.40
CA ILE A 5 -6.39 -3.74 -21.01
C ILE A 5 -5.10 -3.17 -20.40
N GLY A 6 -5.08 -1.86 -20.16
CA GLY A 6 -3.95 -1.22 -19.48
C GLY A 6 -3.96 -1.62 -18.01
N ILE A 7 -2.82 -2.10 -17.49
CA ILE A 7 -2.63 -2.31 -16.05
C ILE A 7 -1.94 -1.07 -15.48
N ALA A 8 -2.39 -0.61 -14.33
CA ALA A 8 -1.74 0.42 -13.54
C ALA A 8 -1.37 -0.14 -12.15
N ALA A 9 -0.26 0.30 -11.60
CA ALA A 9 0.16 0.00 -10.25
C ALA A 9 0.07 1.24 -9.37
N TYR A 10 -0.24 1.04 -8.11
CA TYR A 10 -0.29 2.08 -7.08
C TYR A 10 0.48 1.62 -5.88
N GLY A 11 1.40 2.44 -5.39
CA GLY A 11 2.33 2.02 -4.34
C GLY A 11 2.37 2.98 -3.16
N ASP A 12 2.47 2.39 -1.96
CA ASP A 12 2.65 3.10 -0.72
C ASP A 12 3.46 2.27 0.29
N GLU A 13 4.03 2.89 1.31
CA GLU A 13 4.83 2.23 2.32
C GLU A 13 4.19 2.21 3.70
N SER A 14 4.72 1.32 4.53
CA SER A 14 4.51 1.32 5.97
C SER A 14 5.82 0.96 6.68
N ILE A 15 6.22 1.79 7.64
CA ILE A 15 7.51 1.71 8.30
C ILE A 15 7.30 1.65 9.81
N ASP A 16 8.07 0.80 10.50
CA ASP A 16 8.25 0.85 11.94
C ASP A 16 9.73 0.61 12.30
N ASP A 17 10.01 0.33 13.57
CA ASP A 17 11.39 0.20 14.06
C ASP A 17 12.10 -1.06 13.55
N GLU A 18 11.36 -2.04 13.07
CA GLU A 18 11.89 -3.34 12.66
C GLU A 18 11.69 -3.63 11.17
N TRP A 19 10.63 -3.07 10.56
CA TRP A 19 10.20 -3.43 9.22
C TRP A 19 9.93 -2.24 8.33
N PHE A 20 10.42 -2.33 7.10
CA PHE A 20 10.00 -1.54 5.97
C PHE A 20 9.16 -2.42 5.03
N VAL A 21 7.97 -1.96 4.72
CA VAL A 21 7.08 -2.63 3.78
C VAL A 21 6.66 -1.64 2.70
N TYR A 22 6.84 -2.01 1.45
CA TYR A 22 6.28 -1.26 0.32
C TYR A 22 5.26 -2.14 -0.40
N ALA A 23 4.03 -1.69 -0.49
CA ALA A 23 2.95 -2.44 -1.13
C ALA A 23 2.55 -1.84 -2.46
N PHE A 24 2.21 -2.70 -3.42
CA PHE A 24 1.72 -2.34 -4.74
C PHE A 24 0.37 -2.99 -5.00
N VAL A 25 -0.59 -2.19 -5.41
CA VAL A 25 -1.90 -2.61 -5.88
C VAL A 25 -1.93 -2.49 -7.40
N LEU A 26 -2.03 -3.63 -8.10
CA LEU A 26 -2.14 -3.67 -9.55
C LEU A 26 -3.62 -3.85 -9.93
N VAL A 27 -4.12 -2.98 -10.79
CA VAL A 27 -5.51 -3.01 -11.24
C VAL A 27 -5.61 -2.67 -12.73
N ASP A 28 -6.73 -3.02 -13.37
CA ASP A 28 -7.09 -2.43 -14.66
C ASP A 28 -7.12 -0.91 -14.51
N SER A 29 -6.40 -0.21 -15.39
CA SER A 29 -6.29 1.27 -15.37
C SER A 29 -7.66 1.97 -15.48
N ARG A 30 -8.69 1.28 -15.93
CA ARG A 30 -10.08 1.77 -16.01
C ARG A 30 -10.91 1.41 -14.79
N SER A 31 -10.42 0.52 -13.92
CA SER A 31 -11.14 0.11 -12.72
C SER A 31 -11.29 1.28 -11.73
N ASN A 32 -12.47 1.45 -11.17
CA ASN A 32 -12.73 2.38 -10.07
C ASN A 32 -13.12 1.64 -8.77
N MET A 33 -12.81 0.35 -8.70
CA MET A 33 -13.17 -0.53 -7.59
C MET A 33 -12.72 0.03 -6.24
N PHE A 34 -11.46 0.38 -6.11
CA PHE A 34 -10.91 0.89 -4.85
C PHE A 34 -11.37 2.32 -4.53
N ALA A 35 -11.59 3.16 -5.56
CA ALA A 35 -12.19 4.48 -5.34
C ALA A 35 -13.62 4.35 -4.77
N ARG A 36 -14.41 3.41 -5.29
CA ARG A 36 -15.76 3.11 -4.75
C ARG A 36 -15.73 2.55 -3.34
N LEU A 37 -14.76 1.66 -3.05
CA LEU A 37 -14.53 1.13 -1.71
C LEU A 37 -14.30 2.27 -0.72
N VAL A 38 -13.34 3.16 -1.00
CA VAL A 38 -13.01 4.30 -0.14
C VAL A 38 -14.19 5.25 0.02
N GLN A 39 -14.96 5.51 -1.05
CA GLN A 39 -16.19 6.28 -0.96
C GLN A 39 -17.24 5.62 -0.05
N GLY A 40 -17.36 4.30 -0.12
CA GLY A 40 -18.23 3.51 0.77
C GLY A 40 -17.86 3.69 2.24
N ILE A 41 -16.58 3.63 2.57
CA ILE A 41 -16.07 3.86 3.94
C ILE A 41 -16.37 5.30 4.39
N ARG A 42 -16.11 6.30 3.54
CA ARG A 42 -16.46 7.71 3.85
C ARG A 42 -17.96 7.91 4.11
N LYS A 43 -18.80 7.23 3.35
CA LYS A 43 -20.26 7.24 3.57
C LYS A 43 -20.62 6.60 4.91
N TYR A 44 -20.04 5.43 5.20
CA TYR A 44 -20.22 4.75 6.49
C TYR A 44 -19.84 5.66 7.66
N VAL A 45 -18.68 6.29 7.63
CA VAL A 45 -18.21 7.20 8.68
C VAL A 45 -19.18 8.35 8.91
N ARG A 46 -19.74 8.95 7.84
CA ARG A 46 -20.76 10.00 7.96
C ARG A 46 -22.03 9.48 8.61
N GLN A 47 -22.51 8.31 8.21
CA GLN A 47 -23.68 7.68 8.82
C GLN A 47 -23.48 7.40 10.32
N GLN A 48 -22.27 6.95 10.74
CA GLN A 48 -21.96 6.79 12.15
C GLN A 48 -22.01 8.10 12.94
N ALA A 49 -21.63 9.21 12.33
CA ALA A 49 -21.77 10.53 12.94
C ALA A 49 -23.23 10.99 13.02
N GLU A 50 -24.03 10.76 12.00
CA GLU A 50 -25.46 11.10 11.95
C GLU A 50 -26.27 10.39 13.06
N ILE A 51 -25.91 9.16 13.38
CA ILE A 51 -26.57 8.37 14.45
C ILE A 51 -25.88 8.51 15.82
N GLY A 52 -24.90 9.41 15.94
CA GLY A 52 -24.24 9.74 17.23
C GLY A 52 -23.20 8.74 17.73
N LEU A 53 -22.82 7.74 16.93
CA LEU A 53 -21.76 6.79 17.28
C LEU A 53 -20.35 7.35 17.06
N LEU A 54 -20.19 8.33 16.22
CA LEU A 54 -18.98 9.13 16.07
C LEU A 54 -19.30 10.61 16.29
N SER A 55 -18.38 11.34 16.91
CA SER A 55 -18.52 12.79 16.95
C SER A 55 -18.28 13.38 15.55
N PRO A 56 -18.91 14.52 15.20
CA PRO A 56 -18.65 15.19 13.92
C PRO A 56 -17.17 15.49 13.67
N LYS A 57 -16.42 15.82 14.74
CA LYS A 57 -14.97 16.06 14.69
C LYS A 57 -14.19 14.77 14.35
N ALA A 58 -14.57 13.64 14.97
CA ALA A 58 -13.96 12.34 14.67
C ALA A 58 -14.23 11.91 13.22
N ALA A 59 -15.48 12.06 12.76
CA ALA A 59 -15.86 11.73 11.39
C ALA A 59 -15.12 12.59 10.36
N ALA A 60 -14.93 13.89 10.63
CA ALA A 60 -14.13 14.77 9.78
C ALA A 60 -12.67 14.31 9.73
N ALA A 61 -12.05 14.04 10.89
CA ALA A 61 -10.67 13.56 10.98
C ALA A 61 -10.45 12.23 10.23
N ILE A 62 -11.38 11.27 10.37
CA ILE A 62 -11.32 9.98 9.66
C ILE A 62 -11.43 10.20 8.14
N ASN A 63 -12.36 11.04 7.69
CA ASN A 63 -12.55 11.29 6.25
C ASN A 63 -11.36 12.02 5.61
N ASP A 64 -10.62 12.82 6.38
CA ASP A 64 -9.41 13.50 5.95
C ASP A 64 -8.20 12.57 5.94
N GLN A 65 -8.09 11.69 6.94
CA GLN A 65 -6.93 10.84 7.19
C GLN A 65 -7.30 9.35 7.20
N LEU A 66 -7.67 8.78 6.03
CA LEU A 66 -7.97 7.35 5.89
C LEU A 66 -6.69 6.47 5.89
N HIS A 67 -5.64 6.88 6.61
CA HIS A 67 -4.39 6.12 6.72
C HIS A 67 -4.50 4.94 7.68
N GLU A 68 -3.86 3.84 7.33
CA GLU A 68 -3.85 2.60 8.10
C GLU A 68 -3.48 2.82 9.56
N ARG A 69 -2.36 3.50 9.80
CA ARG A 69 -1.83 3.72 11.15
C ARG A 69 -2.80 4.50 12.03
N PHE A 70 -3.41 5.56 11.49
CA PHE A 70 -4.38 6.38 12.19
C PHE A 70 -5.66 5.59 12.52
N LEU A 71 -6.23 4.90 11.52
CA LEU A 71 -7.45 4.12 11.72
C LEU A 71 -7.25 2.96 12.69
N ALA A 72 -6.17 2.22 12.53
CA ALA A 72 -5.93 1.04 13.35
C ALA A 72 -5.62 1.37 14.82
N HIS A 73 -5.12 2.57 15.11
CA HIS A 73 -4.80 3.02 16.46
C HIS A 73 -5.97 3.75 17.12
N GLU A 74 -6.52 4.74 16.44
CA GLU A 74 -7.53 5.65 17.02
C GLU A 74 -8.97 5.16 16.80
N TYR A 75 -9.23 4.39 15.71
CA TYR A 75 -10.56 3.96 15.29
C TYR A 75 -10.57 2.50 14.83
N PRO A 76 -10.26 1.54 15.73
CA PRO A 76 -10.09 0.12 15.36
C PRO A 76 -11.35 -0.51 14.74
N GLU A 77 -12.55 -0.05 15.11
CA GLU A 77 -13.82 -0.54 14.53
C GLU A 77 -13.99 -0.08 13.07
N VAL A 78 -13.64 1.18 12.77
CA VAL A 78 -13.63 1.69 11.39
C VAL A 78 -12.56 0.96 10.59
N TRP A 79 -11.39 0.71 11.18
CA TRP A 79 -10.34 -0.07 10.55
C TRP A 79 -10.78 -1.50 10.23
N GLN A 80 -11.45 -2.19 11.16
CA GLN A 80 -12.00 -3.51 10.91
C GLN A 80 -12.98 -3.49 9.74
N ARG A 81 -13.86 -2.48 9.68
CA ARG A 81 -14.77 -2.27 8.54
C ARG A 81 -14.02 -2.09 7.23
N CYS A 82 -12.93 -1.30 7.21
CA CYS A 82 -12.11 -1.14 6.02
C CYS A 82 -11.56 -2.48 5.50
N ILE A 83 -11.08 -3.34 6.40
CA ILE A 83 -10.57 -4.68 6.05
C ILE A 83 -11.67 -5.57 5.49
N ASP A 84 -12.83 -5.59 6.12
CA ASP A 84 -13.95 -6.44 5.71
C ASP A 84 -14.49 -6.02 4.34
N ASP A 85 -14.68 -4.73 4.10
CA ASP A 85 -15.10 -4.20 2.81
C ASP A 85 -14.04 -4.42 1.72
N LEU A 86 -12.74 -4.32 2.07
CA LEU A 86 -11.64 -4.66 1.16
C LEU A 86 -11.71 -6.14 0.76
N ARG A 87 -11.93 -7.05 1.72
CA ARG A 87 -12.09 -8.49 1.44
C ARG A 87 -13.25 -8.77 0.49
N LEU A 88 -14.38 -8.11 0.72
CA LEU A 88 -15.56 -8.25 -0.14
C LEU A 88 -15.29 -7.72 -1.56
N ALA A 89 -14.68 -6.54 -1.68
CA ALA A 89 -14.32 -5.96 -2.97
C ALA A 89 -13.37 -6.88 -3.76
N LEU A 90 -12.36 -7.44 -3.09
CA LEU A 90 -11.42 -8.37 -3.70
C LEU A 90 -12.08 -9.69 -4.11
N ALA A 91 -13.00 -10.21 -3.30
CA ALA A 91 -13.73 -11.44 -3.61
C ALA A 91 -14.66 -11.27 -4.83
N SER A 92 -15.32 -10.11 -4.92
CA SER A 92 -16.28 -9.81 -5.99
C SER A 92 -15.62 -9.52 -7.34
N ASN A 93 -14.33 -9.17 -7.36
CA ASN A 93 -13.61 -8.74 -8.56
C ASN A 93 -12.38 -9.64 -8.84
N ARG A 94 -12.55 -10.95 -8.72
CA ARG A 94 -11.46 -11.90 -8.95
C ARG A 94 -10.89 -11.78 -10.37
N GLY A 95 -9.56 -11.73 -10.47
CA GLY A 95 -8.84 -11.63 -11.74
C GLY A 95 -8.57 -10.19 -12.23
N SER A 96 -9.22 -9.18 -11.65
CA SER A 96 -9.06 -7.78 -12.07
C SER A 96 -7.98 -7.02 -11.28
N TRP A 97 -7.29 -7.66 -10.35
CA TRP A 97 -6.34 -7.04 -9.44
C TRP A 97 -5.25 -8.03 -9.00
N SER A 98 -4.16 -7.49 -8.52
CA SER A 98 -3.08 -8.25 -7.86
C SER A 98 -2.46 -7.38 -6.76
N LEU A 99 -2.22 -7.97 -5.60
CA LEU A 99 -1.57 -7.34 -4.48
C LEU A 99 -0.15 -7.90 -4.33
N VAL A 100 0.83 -7.02 -4.34
CA VAL A 100 2.26 -7.37 -4.20
C VAL A 100 2.86 -6.51 -3.10
N SER A 101 3.67 -7.08 -2.26
CA SER A 101 4.41 -6.34 -1.24
C SER A 101 5.87 -6.76 -1.24
N VAL A 102 6.74 -5.79 -1.08
CA VAL A 102 8.17 -5.98 -0.79
C VAL A 102 8.38 -5.67 0.68
N ARG A 103 9.00 -6.61 1.40
CA ARG A 103 9.23 -6.51 2.83
C ARG A 103 10.71 -6.67 3.13
N MET A 104 11.23 -5.82 4.02
CA MET A 104 12.60 -5.84 4.48
C MET A 104 12.65 -5.67 5.99
N ALA A 105 13.42 -6.52 6.66
CA ALA A 105 13.80 -6.29 8.06
C ALA A 105 14.83 -5.17 8.13
N ILE A 106 14.71 -4.27 9.10
CA ILE A 106 15.60 -3.14 9.30
C ILE A 106 16.12 -3.20 10.73
N PRO A 107 17.27 -3.85 10.96
CA PRO A 107 17.89 -3.87 12.27
C PRO A 107 18.22 -2.44 12.74
N GLY A 108 17.63 -2.02 13.87
CA GLY A 108 17.85 -0.69 14.44
C GLY A 108 17.10 0.48 13.80
N GLY A 109 16.13 0.19 12.92
CA GLY A 109 15.27 1.21 12.30
C GLY A 109 15.91 1.96 11.13
N ILE A 110 15.11 2.80 10.46
CA ILE A 110 15.61 3.70 9.40
C ILE A 110 16.03 5.03 10.03
N ALA A 111 17.27 5.09 10.50
CA ALA A 111 17.79 6.23 11.23
C ALA A 111 18.17 7.43 10.33
N THR A 112 18.51 7.20 9.06
CA THR A 112 19.05 8.23 8.18
C THR A 112 18.26 8.38 6.89
N GLN A 113 18.33 9.57 6.26
CA GLN A 113 17.76 9.80 4.92
C GLN A 113 18.35 8.85 3.88
N ARG A 114 19.64 8.52 3.98
CA ARG A 114 20.32 7.58 3.09
C ARG A 114 19.71 6.18 3.19
N SER A 115 19.48 5.68 4.41
CA SER A 115 18.86 4.37 4.62
C SER A 115 17.41 4.33 4.09
N ARG A 116 16.66 5.44 4.21
CA ARG A 116 15.33 5.55 3.60
C ARG A 116 15.39 5.44 2.07
N ILE A 117 16.27 6.20 1.41
CA ILE A 117 16.47 6.17 -0.04
C ILE A 117 16.82 4.74 -0.50
N GLN A 118 17.70 4.06 0.20
CA GLN A 118 18.08 2.67 -0.12
C GLN A 118 16.89 1.71 0.01
N ALA A 119 16.06 1.85 1.06
CA ALA A 119 14.87 1.03 1.24
C ALA A 119 13.88 1.20 0.08
N TYR A 120 13.59 2.44 -0.28
CA TYR A 120 12.70 2.74 -1.41
C TYR A 120 13.26 2.20 -2.72
N SER A 121 14.52 2.49 -3.04
CA SER A 121 15.16 2.01 -4.27
C SER A 121 15.12 0.49 -4.36
N THR A 122 15.44 -0.21 -3.26
CA THR A 122 15.36 -1.68 -3.20
C THR A 122 13.95 -2.18 -3.44
N ALA A 123 12.93 -1.54 -2.87
CA ALA A 123 11.54 -1.94 -3.06
C ALA A 123 11.06 -1.72 -4.50
N LEU A 124 11.42 -0.60 -5.12
CA LEU A 124 11.04 -0.28 -6.50
C LEU A 124 11.72 -1.22 -7.48
N ILE A 125 13.01 -1.52 -7.32
CA ILE A 125 13.75 -2.50 -8.14
C ILE A 125 13.16 -3.90 -7.98
N ALA A 126 12.87 -4.32 -6.74
CA ALA A 126 12.25 -5.63 -6.49
C ALA A 126 10.87 -5.77 -7.13
N PHE A 127 10.10 -4.68 -7.20
CA PHE A 127 8.83 -4.66 -7.89
C PHE A 127 9.01 -4.73 -9.42
N ASP A 128 9.98 -4.01 -9.99
CA ASP A 128 10.33 -4.11 -11.41
C ASP A 128 10.75 -5.52 -11.81
N GLU A 129 11.61 -6.17 -11.01
CA GLU A 129 11.99 -7.58 -11.21
C GLU A 129 10.77 -8.51 -11.19
N PHE A 130 9.85 -8.29 -10.27
CA PHE A 130 8.61 -9.06 -10.19
C PHE A 130 7.78 -8.89 -11.45
N TRP A 131 7.63 -7.65 -11.96
CA TRP A 131 6.90 -7.35 -13.18
C TRP A 131 7.55 -7.95 -14.41
N THR A 132 8.86 -7.80 -14.53
CA THR A 132 9.65 -8.31 -15.65
C THR A 132 9.58 -9.84 -15.75
N ARG A 133 9.68 -10.56 -14.63
CA ARG A 133 9.57 -12.03 -14.59
C ARG A 133 8.19 -12.57 -15.00
N ARG A 134 7.18 -11.73 -15.02
CA ARG A 134 5.85 -12.12 -15.54
C ARG A 134 5.78 -12.19 -17.06
N GLY A 135 6.86 -11.84 -17.75
CA GLY A 135 6.91 -11.86 -19.22
C GLY A 135 5.95 -10.89 -19.87
N GLN A 136 5.51 -9.86 -19.16
CA GLN A 136 4.59 -8.85 -19.70
C GLN A 136 5.32 -8.03 -20.78
N PRO A 137 4.77 -7.93 -22.00
CA PRO A 137 5.46 -7.28 -23.12
C PRO A 137 5.49 -5.75 -23.01
N PHE A 138 4.67 -5.17 -22.13
CA PHE A 138 4.50 -3.71 -22.02
C PHE A 138 5.10 -3.16 -20.72
N GLY A 139 5.61 -1.93 -20.80
CA GLY A 139 5.98 -1.17 -19.62
C GLY A 139 4.77 -0.90 -18.72
N LEU A 140 5.01 -0.82 -17.43
CA LEU A 140 4.00 -0.52 -16.41
C LEU A 140 4.21 0.90 -15.90
N LYS A 141 3.11 1.64 -15.70
CA LYS A 141 3.14 2.91 -14.96
C LYS A 141 2.71 2.67 -13.52
N ALA A 142 3.59 3.00 -12.57
CA ALA A 142 3.31 2.92 -11.15
C ALA A 142 3.16 4.33 -10.58
N GLN A 143 2.00 4.61 -10.01
CA GLN A 143 1.74 5.82 -9.24
C GLN A 143 2.12 5.57 -7.79
N LEU A 144 3.02 6.36 -7.24
CA LEU A 144 3.47 6.29 -5.85
C LEU A 144 2.82 7.40 -5.01
N ASP A 145 2.67 7.17 -3.71
CA ASP A 145 2.19 8.23 -2.84
C ASP A 145 3.23 9.35 -2.77
N ARG A 146 2.76 10.58 -2.96
CA ARG A 146 3.59 11.77 -2.97
C ARG A 146 4.09 12.14 -1.57
N VAL A 147 3.30 11.89 -0.54
CA VAL A 147 3.63 12.29 0.84
C VAL A 147 4.90 11.62 1.32
N CYS A 148 5.10 10.36 0.95
CA CYS A 148 6.24 9.56 1.34
C CYS A 148 7.54 10.00 0.66
N LEU A 149 7.45 10.61 -0.51
CA LEU A 149 8.58 10.89 -1.38
C LEU A 149 8.96 12.37 -1.44
N HIS A 150 8.36 13.25 -0.65
CA HIS A 150 8.64 14.69 -0.68
C HIS A 150 10.14 15.05 -0.65
N THR A 151 10.96 14.22 -0.01
CA THR A 151 12.40 14.43 0.13
C THR A 151 13.24 13.38 -0.61
N LEU A 152 12.61 12.37 -1.23
CA LEU A 152 13.30 11.20 -1.77
C LEU A 152 13.52 11.19 -3.29
N PRO A 153 12.71 11.86 -4.15
CA PRO A 153 12.87 11.76 -5.61
C PRO A 153 14.26 12.10 -6.13
N SER A 154 14.92 13.09 -5.51
CA SER A 154 16.27 13.50 -5.89
C SER A 154 17.38 12.55 -5.38
N GLY A 155 17.07 11.70 -4.42
CA GLY A 155 18.01 10.76 -3.82
C GLY A 155 17.82 9.31 -4.27
N ILE A 156 16.67 8.97 -4.87
CA ILE A 156 16.49 7.66 -5.50
C ILE A 156 17.39 7.60 -6.71
N ASP A 157 18.20 6.55 -6.79
CA ASP A 157 19.16 6.39 -7.88
C ASP A 157 18.43 6.37 -9.24
N ALA A 158 18.43 7.53 -9.89
CA ALA A 158 17.77 7.72 -11.18
C ALA A 158 18.39 6.85 -12.27
N MET A 159 19.66 6.42 -12.12
CA MET A 159 20.29 5.50 -13.07
C MET A 159 19.74 4.09 -12.91
N ALA A 160 19.64 3.57 -11.70
CA ALA A 160 19.08 2.24 -11.43
C ALA A 160 17.62 2.14 -11.89
N LEU A 161 16.83 3.23 -11.75
CA LEU A 161 15.44 3.26 -12.19
C LEU A 161 15.26 3.51 -13.71
N ARG A 162 16.27 4.02 -14.40
CA ARG A 162 16.21 4.21 -15.88
C ARG A 162 16.19 2.91 -16.66
N GLU A 163 16.76 1.86 -16.12
CA GLU A 163 16.79 0.53 -16.74
C GLU A 163 15.56 -0.31 -16.41
N THR A 164 14.66 0.19 -15.56
CA THR A 164 13.46 -0.52 -15.17
C THR A 164 12.40 -0.47 -16.27
N ARG A 165 11.60 -1.54 -16.39
CA ARG A 165 10.41 -1.59 -17.26
C ARG A 165 9.21 -0.87 -16.64
N VAL A 166 9.26 -0.64 -15.33
CA VAL A 166 8.25 0.11 -14.61
C VAL A 166 8.64 1.58 -14.59
N SER A 167 7.77 2.44 -15.08
CA SER A 167 7.90 3.90 -14.92
C SER A 167 7.25 4.30 -13.60
N PHE A 168 8.04 4.81 -12.67
CA PHE A 168 7.54 5.30 -11.38
C PHE A 168 7.19 6.79 -11.49
N ASN A 169 5.99 7.13 -11.05
CA ASN A 169 5.47 8.50 -11.03
C ASN A 169 4.93 8.82 -9.62
N TRP A 170 5.24 10.00 -9.12
CA TRP A 170 4.84 10.53 -7.82
C TRP A 170 4.23 11.94 -7.90
N ASP A 171 3.72 12.31 -9.06
CA ASP A 171 2.93 13.53 -9.19
C ASP A 171 1.62 13.44 -8.41
N ALA A 172 0.93 14.58 -8.28
CA ALA A 172 -0.36 14.61 -7.59
C ALA A 172 -1.35 13.63 -8.20
N ALA A 173 -1.83 12.71 -7.36
CA ALA A 173 -2.80 11.70 -7.77
C ALA A 173 -4.19 12.31 -8.03
N SER A 174 -4.87 11.88 -9.07
CA SER A 174 -6.28 12.19 -9.28
C SER A 174 -7.16 11.58 -8.17
N PRO A 175 -8.40 12.09 -7.94
CA PRO A 175 -9.28 11.53 -6.91
C PRO A 175 -9.52 10.02 -7.04
N ARG A 176 -9.49 9.49 -8.27
CA ARG A 176 -9.60 8.04 -8.54
C ARG A 176 -8.34 7.29 -8.11
N GLN A 177 -7.17 7.84 -8.40
CA GLN A 177 -5.88 7.28 -8.03
C GLN A 177 -5.68 7.30 -6.51
N GLN A 178 -6.11 8.39 -5.83
CA GLN A 178 -6.06 8.52 -4.37
C GLN A 178 -6.77 7.37 -3.66
N GLY A 179 -7.94 6.93 -4.14
CA GLY A 179 -8.65 5.80 -3.56
C GLY A 179 -7.85 4.50 -3.62
N THR A 180 -7.07 4.29 -4.68
CA THR A 180 -6.22 3.10 -4.82
C THR A 180 -4.93 3.23 -4.01
N LEU A 181 -4.37 4.43 -3.87
CA LEU A 181 -3.22 4.71 -2.99
C LEU A 181 -3.56 4.47 -1.52
N ILE A 182 -4.75 4.89 -1.06
CA ILE A 182 -5.25 4.59 0.29
C ILE A 182 -5.28 3.07 0.53
N VAL A 183 -5.71 2.28 -0.46
CA VAL A 183 -5.69 0.81 -0.34
C VAL A 183 -4.27 0.26 -0.35
N ALA A 184 -3.32 0.89 -1.04
CA ALA A 184 -1.91 0.50 -0.98
C ALA A 184 -1.31 0.75 0.42
N ASP A 185 -1.62 1.90 1.06
CA ASP A 185 -1.28 2.18 2.47
C ASP A 185 -1.87 1.11 3.40
N TRP A 186 -3.16 0.79 3.26
CA TRP A 186 -3.78 -0.28 4.06
C TRP A 186 -3.09 -1.62 3.87
N LEU A 187 -2.71 -1.95 2.64
CA LEU A 187 -2.02 -3.20 2.34
C LEU A 187 -0.62 -3.24 2.97
N ALA A 188 0.14 -2.16 2.87
CA ALA A 188 1.46 -2.05 3.47
C ALA A 188 1.38 -2.22 5.00
N GLY A 189 0.43 -1.55 5.65
CA GLY A 189 0.17 -1.69 7.07
C GLY A 189 -0.28 -3.10 7.48
N LEU A 190 -1.14 -3.75 6.69
CA LEU A 190 -1.56 -5.13 6.94
C LEU A 190 -0.37 -6.10 6.87
N VAL A 191 0.50 -5.98 5.88
CA VAL A 191 1.69 -6.83 5.75
C VAL A 191 2.64 -6.61 6.92
N ARG A 192 2.89 -5.37 7.33
CA ARG A 192 3.72 -5.03 8.49
C ARG A 192 3.16 -5.62 9.79
N ARG A 193 1.85 -5.47 10.05
CA ARG A 193 1.20 -6.02 11.25
C ARG A 193 1.16 -7.53 11.27
N ALA A 194 1.02 -8.19 10.12
CA ALA A 194 1.06 -9.64 10.03
C ALA A 194 2.39 -10.22 10.53
N GLN A 195 3.50 -9.48 10.31
CA GLN A 195 4.81 -9.89 10.84
C GLN A 195 4.87 -9.83 12.37
N ARG A 196 4.29 -8.80 12.96
CA ARG A 196 4.25 -8.65 14.43
C ARG A 196 3.34 -9.67 15.10
N HIS A 197 2.45 -10.33 14.37
CA HIS A 197 1.55 -11.34 14.96
C HIS A 197 2.31 -12.50 15.61
N GLN A 198 3.45 -12.87 15.08
CA GLN A 198 4.30 -13.92 15.65
C GLN A 198 4.89 -13.52 17.02
N LEU A 199 5.04 -12.21 17.26
CA LEU A 199 5.66 -11.65 18.46
C LEU A 199 4.62 -11.18 19.50
N SER A 200 3.43 -10.79 19.05
CA SER A 200 2.38 -10.27 19.94
C SER A 200 1.00 -10.54 19.32
N PRO A 201 0.22 -11.50 19.85
CA PRO A 201 -1.06 -11.94 19.26
C PRO A 201 -2.23 -10.99 19.59
N ILE A 202 -2.10 -9.71 19.31
CA ILE A 202 -3.18 -8.74 19.43
C ILE A 202 -4.22 -8.99 18.31
N SER A 203 -5.49 -8.67 18.54
CA SER A 203 -6.60 -9.00 17.63
C SER A 203 -6.42 -8.47 16.20
N HIS A 204 -5.95 -7.24 16.04
CA HIS A 204 -5.73 -6.63 14.74
C HIS A 204 -4.51 -7.23 13.99
N HIS A 205 -3.48 -7.72 14.70
CA HIS A 205 -2.38 -8.47 14.09
C HIS A 205 -2.87 -9.82 13.54
N ARG A 206 -3.76 -10.49 14.29
CA ARG A 206 -4.39 -11.75 13.86
C ARG A 206 -5.23 -11.55 12.59
N THR A 207 -6.00 -10.48 12.53
CA THR A 207 -6.79 -10.13 11.33
C THR A 207 -5.89 -9.87 10.13
N ALA A 208 -4.79 -9.14 10.32
CA ALA A 208 -3.80 -8.89 9.29
C ALA A 208 -3.15 -10.20 8.80
N ALA A 209 -2.70 -11.07 9.72
CA ALA A 209 -2.11 -12.37 9.37
C ALA A 209 -3.08 -13.24 8.57
N ARG A 210 -4.36 -13.30 8.96
CA ARG A 210 -5.39 -14.02 8.20
C ARG A 210 -5.58 -13.47 6.79
N PHE A 211 -5.60 -12.13 6.65
CA PHE A 211 -5.73 -11.49 5.34
C PHE A 211 -4.59 -11.89 4.40
N ILE A 212 -3.35 -11.92 4.91
CA ILE A 212 -2.17 -12.29 4.13
C ILE A 212 -2.17 -13.80 3.82
N ASN A 213 -2.48 -14.65 4.81
CA ASN A 213 -2.48 -16.11 4.68
C ASN A 213 -3.58 -16.64 3.75
N ASP A 214 -4.67 -15.90 3.57
CA ASP A 214 -5.69 -16.20 2.55
C ASP A 214 -5.15 -16.15 1.11
N GLY A 215 -3.83 -15.93 0.94
CA GLY A 215 -3.14 -15.94 -0.36
C GLY A 215 -3.46 -14.74 -1.25
N ARG A 216 -4.07 -13.71 -0.68
CA ARG A 216 -4.48 -12.50 -1.43
C ARG A 216 -3.34 -11.55 -1.70
N VAL A 217 -2.25 -11.64 -0.92
CA VAL A 217 -1.08 -10.77 -1.04
C VAL A 217 0.16 -11.61 -1.35
N ARG A 218 0.89 -11.23 -2.38
CA ARG A 218 2.19 -11.82 -2.71
C ARG A 218 3.27 -11.04 -1.98
N VAL A 219 3.78 -11.59 -0.89
CA VAL A 219 4.86 -10.99 -0.12
C VAL A 219 6.21 -11.42 -0.68
N ARG A 220 7.12 -10.47 -0.89
CA ARG A 220 8.50 -10.67 -1.34
C ARG A 220 9.44 -10.17 -0.25
N ASP A 221 10.16 -11.11 0.35
CA ASP A 221 11.20 -10.77 1.32
C ASP A 221 12.49 -10.35 0.58
N ARG A 222 13.09 -9.26 1.05
CA ARG A 222 14.38 -8.76 0.60
C ARG A 222 15.29 -8.55 1.81
N LYS A 223 16.55 -8.85 1.64
CA LYS A 223 17.56 -8.51 2.64
C LYS A 223 17.89 -7.04 2.52
N TRP A 224 17.96 -6.37 3.65
CA TRP A 224 18.55 -5.05 3.75
C TRP A 224 20.03 -5.15 3.41
N LEU A 225 20.46 -4.48 2.36
CA LEU A 225 21.87 -4.38 2.02
C LEU A 225 22.44 -3.20 2.82
N HIS A 226 23.03 -3.49 3.98
CA HIS A 226 23.95 -2.55 4.59
C HIS A 226 25.15 -2.43 3.62
N THR A 227 25.24 -1.32 2.91
CA THR A 227 26.57 -0.92 2.43
C THR A 227 27.30 -0.47 3.68
N ALA A 228 28.33 -1.22 4.06
CA ALA A 228 29.29 -0.76 5.06
C ALA A 228 29.74 0.67 4.66
N ASP A 229 29.70 1.57 5.63
CA ASP A 229 30.22 2.93 5.49
C ASP A 229 31.69 2.92 5.13
#